data_84229e23df16f4e6376d2c9d7c8d97f8
#
_entry.id   84229e23df16f4e6376d2c9d7c8d97f8
#
_cell.length_a   1.000
_cell.length_b   1.000
_cell.length_c   1.000
_cell.angle_alpha   90.00
_cell.angle_beta   90.00
_cell.angle_gamma   90.00
#
_symmetry.space_group_name_H-M   'P 1'
#
loop_
_entity.id
_entity.type
_entity.pdbx_description
1 polymer ?
#
loop_
_entity_poly.entity_id
_entity_poly.type
_entity_poly.pdbx_seq_one_letter_code
_entity_poly.pdbx_strand_id
1 'polypeptide(L)'
;MQHNLTRKEIFYLGGLVFVAFILKCYFSYKAPLLDDEVYYYLWSKKPDFGYPEHGPFLPWIYALISPLLGESALAIRFFGLIGMQFVSVAVFLFMKNRFGIRTAWTAFLIYQLLPATFTMSIVSTIDTPMFIFGTFALLFYAKGFFEKNYFFYVGGLFLGIAALSKVSAIWLGIGMLFYIIISVRRLEYFKNFHLWISFIFSALIYSPFLIWNYSHDFPFFVTATNLLSRKSSVESFIMFWISQIL
;
A
#
# COMPACT_ATOMS: atom_id res chain seq x y z
N MET A 1 -6.75 24.97 13.00
CA MET A 1 -6.69 24.60 14.44
C MET A 1 -6.58 23.07 14.52
N GLN A 2 -5.47 22.57 15.06
CA GLN A 2 -5.38 21.14 15.39
C GLN A 2 -6.20 20.91 16.67
N HIS A 3 -7.40 20.39 16.53
CA HIS A 3 -8.18 19.96 17.68
C HIS A 3 -7.66 18.60 18.14
N ASN A 4 -7.06 18.55 19.32
CA ASN A 4 -6.69 17.30 19.96
C ASN A 4 -7.91 16.37 20.06
N LEU A 5 -7.65 15.07 20.04
CA LEU A 5 -8.70 14.09 20.28
C LEU A 5 -9.22 14.22 21.72
N THR A 6 -10.53 14.23 21.88
CA THR A 6 -11.14 14.10 23.20
C THR A 6 -10.96 12.69 23.75
N ARG A 7 -11.01 12.52 25.07
CA ARG A 7 -10.93 11.17 25.69
C ARG A 7 -12.00 10.21 25.16
N LYS A 8 -13.20 10.73 24.88
CA LYS A 8 -14.29 9.94 24.30
C LYS A 8 -13.96 9.48 22.88
N GLU A 9 -13.43 10.38 22.03
CA GLU A 9 -13.02 10.02 20.66
C GLU A 9 -11.90 8.97 20.66
N ILE A 10 -10.90 9.08 21.54
CA ILE A 10 -9.84 8.08 21.69
C ILE A 10 -10.43 6.73 22.09
N PHE A 11 -11.33 6.72 23.08
CA PHE A 11 -11.96 5.49 23.56
C PHE A 11 -12.78 4.80 22.45
N TYR A 12 -13.64 5.54 21.73
CA TYR A 12 -14.45 4.97 20.64
C TYR A 12 -13.59 4.51 19.48
N LEU A 13 -12.59 5.29 19.05
CA LEU A 13 -11.68 4.91 17.98
C LEU A 13 -10.90 3.64 18.35
N GLY A 14 -10.31 3.60 19.54
CA GLY A 14 -9.59 2.45 20.03
C GLY A 14 -10.46 1.19 20.13
N GLY A 15 -11.68 1.33 20.65
CA GLY A 15 -12.65 0.24 20.75
C GLY A 15 -13.06 -0.30 19.38
N LEU A 16 -13.37 0.56 18.41
CA LEU A 16 -13.73 0.13 17.05
C LEU A 16 -12.54 -0.50 16.30
N VAL A 17 -11.34 0.07 16.44
CA VAL A 17 -10.10 -0.51 15.87
C VAL A 17 -9.87 -1.91 16.46
N PHE A 18 -10.02 -2.06 17.77
CA PHE A 18 -9.84 -3.34 18.44
C PHE A 18 -10.86 -4.40 17.99
N VAL A 19 -12.15 -4.04 17.94
CA VAL A 19 -13.21 -4.94 17.47
C VAL A 19 -12.97 -5.34 16.01
N ALA A 20 -12.66 -4.36 15.13
CA ALA A 20 -12.35 -4.64 13.73
C ALA A 20 -11.12 -5.54 13.58
N PHE A 21 -10.08 -5.33 14.40
CA PHE A 21 -8.89 -6.17 14.42
C PHE A 21 -9.21 -7.61 14.81
N ILE A 22 -9.96 -7.84 15.89
CA ILE A 22 -10.35 -9.18 16.32
C ILE A 22 -11.19 -9.90 15.25
N LEU A 23 -12.16 -9.21 14.65
CA LEU A 23 -12.95 -9.78 13.55
C LEU A 23 -12.07 -10.17 12.35
N LYS A 24 -11.14 -9.32 11.95
CA LYS A 24 -10.20 -9.61 10.86
C LYS A 24 -9.26 -10.76 11.20
N CYS A 25 -8.78 -10.84 12.43
CA CYS A 25 -8.00 -12.00 12.91
C CYS A 25 -8.81 -13.31 12.81
N TYR A 26 -10.08 -13.28 13.20
CA TYR A 26 -10.95 -14.44 13.10
C TYR A 26 -11.13 -14.90 11.64
N PHE A 27 -11.45 -13.98 10.73
CA PHE A 27 -11.59 -14.31 9.30
C PHE A 27 -10.26 -14.75 8.68
N SER A 28 -9.15 -14.09 9.04
CA SER A 28 -7.81 -14.46 8.62
C SER A 28 -7.41 -15.88 9.08
N TYR A 29 -7.80 -16.27 10.30
CA TYR A 29 -7.57 -17.62 10.80
C TYR A 29 -8.41 -18.68 10.07
N LYS A 30 -9.67 -18.35 9.73
CA LYS A 30 -10.61 -19.28 9.07
C LYS A 30 -10.38 -19.41 7.57
N ALA A 31 -9.89 -18.37 6.90
CA ALA A 31 -9.65 -18.40 5.47
C ALA A 31 -8.45 -19.30 5.14
N PRO A 32 -8.54 -20.20 4.15
CA PRO A 32 -7.40 -20.96 3.66
C PRO A 32 -6.32 -20.01 3.13
N LEU A 33 -5.06 -20.44 3.11
CA LEU A 33 -4.01 -19.70 2.42
C LEU A 33 -4.29 -19.75 0.92
N LEU A 34 -4.11 -18.61 0.26
CA LEU A 34 -4.14 -18.52 -1.19
C LEU A 34 -2.80 -18.95 -1.78
N ASP A 35 -2.82 -19.43 -3.01
CA ASP A 35 -1.62 -19.84 -3.74
C ASP A 35 -0.59 -18.71 -3.80
N ASP A 36 -1.03 -17.47 -4.02
CA ASP A 36 -0.18 -16.28 -4.02
C ASP A 36 0.52 -16.06 -2.67
N GLU A 37 -0.19 -16.24 -1.53
CA GLU A 37 0.41 -16.08 -0.19
C GLU A 37 1.52 -17.10 0.04
N VAL A 38 1.28 -18.35 -0.37
CA VAL A 38 2.28 -19.43 -0.29
C VAL A 38 3.46 -19.13 -1.22
N TYR A 39 3.19 -18.65 -2.42
CA TYR A 39 4.20 -18.31 -3.42
C TYR A 39 5.17 -17.23 -2.90
N TYR A 40 4.65 -16.12 -2.39
CA TYR A 40 5.48 -15.05 -1.81
C TYR A 40 6.17 -15.47 -0.51
N TYR A 41 5.55 -16.36 0.26
CA TYR A 41 6.19 -16.95 1.43
C TYR A 41 7.39 -17.82 1.03
N LEU A 42 7.29 -18.63 -0.03
CA LEU A 42 8.42 -19.42 -0.53
C LEU A 42 9.60 -18.53 -0.97
N TRP A 43 9.34 -17.37 -1.57
CA TRP A 43 10.38 -16.41 -1.89
C TRP A 43 11.11 -15.90 -0.63
N SER A 44 10.41 -15.74 0.48
CA SER A 44 11.03 -15.30 1.73
C SER A 44 12.05 -16.28 2.33
N LYS A 45 12.04 -17.53 1.88
CA LYS A 45 13.07 -18.52 2.27
C LYS A 45 14.44 -18.26 1.61
N LYS A 46 14.47 -17.48 0.55
CA LYS A 46 15.68 -17.01 -0.15
C LYS A 46 15.50 -15.52 -0.47
N PRO A 47 15.66 -14.64 0.54
CA PRO A 47 15.49 -13.20 0.33
C PRO A 47 16.49 -12.68 -0.70
N ASP A 48 15.98 -11.92 -1.68
CA ASP A 48 16.75 -11.27 -2.72
C ASP A 48 16.21 -9.84 -2.94
N PHE A 49 16.85 -9.06 -3.80
CA PHE A 49 16.46 -7.69 -4.13
C PHE A 49 15.38 -7.60 -5.23
N GLY A 50 14.95 -8.73 -5.78
CA GLY A 50 13.88 -8.82 -6.76
C GLY A 50 13.49 -10.25 -7.05
N TYR A 51 12.36 -10.39 -7.72
CA TYR A 51 11.84 -11.67 -8.21
C TYR A 51 11.27 -11.47 -9.62
N PRO A 52 11.11 -12.53 -10.42
CA PRO A 52 10.72 -12.39 -11.83
C PRO A 52 9.40 -11.64 -12.07
N GLU A 53 8.49 -11.64 -11.12
CA GLU A 53 7.16 -11.05 -11.30
C GLU A 53 6.95 -9.78 -10.46
N HIS A 54 7.67 -9.64 -9.33
CA HIS A 54 7.38 -8.57 -8.36
C HIS A 54 8.61 -8.12 -7.58
N GLY A 55 8.46 -6.98 -6.90
CA GLY A 55 9.45 -6.45 -5.99
C GLY A 55 9.62 -7.28 -4.71
N PRO A 56 10.69 -7.04 -3.95
CA PRO A 56 11.12 -7.90 -2.85
C PRO A 56 10.45 -7.59 -1.50
N PHE A 57 9.66 -6.53 -1.40
CA PHE A 57 9.27 -5.99 -0.10
C PHE A 57 8.46 -6.97 0.75
N LEU A 58 7.45 -7.64 0.17
CA LEU A 58 6.63 -8.60 0.93
C LEU A 58 7.43 -9.84 1.36
N PRO A 59 8.24 -10.49 0.50
CA PRO A 59 9.18 -11.52 0.91
C PRO A 59 10.13 -11.11 2.04
N TRP A 60 10.65 -9.88 2.03
CA TRP A 60 11.49 -9.38 3.14
C TRP A 60 10.73 -9.30 4.45
N ILE A 61 9.47 -8.83 4.41
CA ILE A 61 8.60 -8.81 5.60
C ILE A 61 8.36 -10.22 6.14
N TYR A 62 8.10 -11.19 5.28
CA TYR A 62 7.91 -12.58 5.70
C TYR A 62 9.19 -13.19 6.27
N ALA A 63 10.35 -12.94 5.66
CA ALA A 63 11.64 -13.37 6.18
C ALA A 63 11.94 -12.81 7.57
N LEU A 64 11.50 -11.57 7.85
CA LEU A 64 11.68 -10.92 9.14
C LEU A 64 10.69 -11.43 10.20
N ILE A 65 9.43 -11.69 9.81
CA ILE A 65 8.36 -12.02 10.75
C ILE A 65 8.32 -13.53 11.08
N SER A 66 8.58 -14.41 10.11
CA SER A 66 8.44 -15.85 10.32
C SER A 66 9.33 -16.44 11.42
N PRO A 67 10.56 -15.98 11.67
CA PRO A 67 11.35 -16.44 12.80
C PRO A 67 10.75 -16.09 14.17
N LEU A 68 9.94 -15.02 14.23
CA LEU A 68 9.32 -14.52 15.47
C LEU A 68 7.95 -15.12 15.73
N LEU A 69 7.12 -15.26 14.69
CA LEU A 69 5.71 -15.65 14.79
C LEU A 69 5.42 -17.06 14.26
N GLY A 70 6.42 -17.75 13.73
CA GLY A 70 6.27 -19.06 13.08
C GLY A 70 5.70 -18.96 11.67
N GLU A 71 5.28 -20.10 11.12
CA GLU A 71 4.90 -20.27 9.71
C GLU A 71 3.38 -20.46 9.52
N SER A 72 2.59 -19.97 10.48
CA SER A 72 1.13 -20.07 10.40
C SER A 72 0.52 -19.04 9.43
N ALA A 73 -0.70 -19.30 8.97
CA ALA A 73 -1.45 -18.33 8.16
C ALA A 73 -1.57 -16.96 8.84
N LEU A 74 -1.76 -16.93 10.16
CA LEU A 74 -1.80 -15.67 10.91
C LEU A 74 -0.45 -14.95 10.92
N ALA A 75 0.68 -15.68 11.00
CA ALA A 75 2.01 -15.09 10.94
C ALA A 75 2.26 -14.42 9.57
N ILE A 76 1.91 -15.11 8.48
CA ILE A 76 2.02 -14.58 7.11
C ILE A 76 1.16 -13.30 6.96
N ARG A 77 -0.05 -13.28 7.51
CA ARG A 77 -1.02 -12.19 7.39
C ARG A 77 -0.84 -11.06 8.41
N PHE A 78 0.02 -11.27 9.41
CA PHE A 78 0.21 -10.36 10.55
C PHE A 78 0.53 -8.92 10.12
N PHE A 79 1.40 -8.76 9.11
CA PHE A 79 1.75 -7.46 8.58
C PHE A 79 0.53 -6.73 8.00
N GLY A 80 -0.28 -7.41 7.19
CA GLY A 80 -1.52 -6.86 6.63
C GLY A 80 -2.54 -6.50 7.71
N LEU A 81 -2.77 -7.42 8.65
CA LEU A 81 -3.70 -7.20 9.77
C LEU A 81 -3.38 -5.94 10.56
N ILE A 82 -2.13 -5.75 10.95
CA ILE A 82 -1.71 -4.57 11.72
C ILE A 82 -1.59 -3.33 10.85
N GLY A 83 -0.94 -3.44 9.68
CA GLY A 83 -0.69 -2.30 8.80
C GLY A 83 -1.97 -1.62 8.34
N MET A 84 -3.00 -2.40 7.99
CA MET A 84 -4.29 -1.84 7.56
C MET A 84 -5.03 -1.14 8.72
N GLN A 85 -4.84 -1.56 9.99
CA GLN A 85 -5.39 -0.81 11.12
C GLN A 85 -4.66 0.53 11.32
N PHE A 86 -3.34 0.56 11.19
CA PHE A 86 -2.59 1.81 11.24
C PHE A 86 -3.03 2.79 10.15
N VAL A 87 -3.25 2.30 8.92
CA VAL A 87 -3.76 3.14 7.83
C VAL A 87 -5.13 3.70 8.17
N SER A 88 -6.05 2.89 8.71
CA SER A 88 -7.39 3.36 9.07
C SER A 88 -7.37 4.49 10.10
N VAL A 89 -6.49 4.37 11.10
CA VAL A 89 -6.27 5.42 12.11
C VAL A 89 -5.64 6.66 11.48
N ALA A 90 -4.65 6.49 10.60
CA ALA A 90 -3.99 7.60 9.91
C ALA A 90 -4.97 8.38 9.02
N VAL A 91 -5.84 7.68 8.29
CA VAL A 91 -6.92 8.27 7.48
C VAL A 91 -7.89 9.04 8.39
N PHE A 92 -8.32 8.44 9.51
CA PHE A 92 -9.17 9.12 10.48
C PHE A 92 -8.55 10.43 10.98
N LEU A 93 -7.30 10.38 11.42
CA LEU A 93 -6.59 11.54 11.95
C LEU A 93 -6.40 12.63 10.89
N PHE A 94 -6.05 12.25 9.67
CA PHE A 94 -5.91 13.19 8.55
C PHE A 94 -7.25 13.88 8.25
N MET A 95 -8.33 13.10 8.10
CA MET A 95 -9.65 13.61 7.80
C MET A 95 -10.21 14.48 8.93
N LYS A 96 -9.97 14.10 10.19
CA LYS A 96 -10.35 14.93 11.34
C LYS A 96 -9.70 16.32 11.28
N ASN A 97 -8.39 16.34 11.05
CA ASN A 97 -7.63 17.59 11.07
C ASN A 97 -7.96 18.50 9.87
N ARG A 98 -8.40 17.91 8.75
CA ARG A 98 -8.64 18.64 7.52
C ARG A 98 -10.11 19.00 7.28
N PHE A 99 -11.03 18.11 7.65
CA PHE A 99 -12.45 18.17 7.28
C PHE A 99 -13.39 18.02 8.48
N GLY A 100 -12.84 17.82 9.69
CA GLY A 100 -13.60 17.71 10.92
C GLY A 100 -14.02 16.27 11.26
N ILE A 101 -14.59 16.14 12.48
CA ILE A 101 -14.82 14.83 13.12
C ILE A 101 -15.84 13.95 12.38
N ARG A 102 -16.89 14.54 11.81
CA ARG A 102 -17.90 13.76 11.09
C ARG A 102 -17.31 13.07 9.87
N THR A 103 -16.55 13.82 9.06
CA THR A 103 -15.85 13.29 7.89
C THR A 103 -14.83 12.24 8.28
N ALA A 104 -14.15 12.41 9.41
CA ALA A 104 -13.19 11.42 9.92
C ALA A 104 -13.87 10.08 10.24
N TRP A 105 -14.98 10.09 10.96
CA TRP A 105 -15.73 8.88 11.26
C TRP A 105 -16.29 8.20 9.99
N THR A 106 -16.84 8.97 9.07
CA THR A 106 -17.31 8.44 7.79
C THR A 106 -16.19 7.77 7.01
N ALA A 107 -15.03 8.43 6.86
CA ALA A 107 -13.88 7.87 6.16
C ALA A 107 -13.32 6.62 6.85
N PHE A 108 -13.26 6.61 8.18
CA PHE A 108 -12.84 5.45 8.96
C PHE A 108 -13.78 4.25 8.74
N LEU A 109 -15.09 4.46 8.83
CA LEU A 109 -16.07 3.39 8.64
C LEU A 109 -16.06 2.86 7.21
N ILE A 110 -16.01 3.74 6.21
CA ILE A 110 -15.86 3.32 4.80
C ILE A 110 -14.61 2.47 4.65
N TYR A 111 -13.46 2.92 5.19
CA TYR A 111 -12.22 2.18 5.10
C TYR A 111 -12.31 0.79 5.76
N GLN A 112 -12.95 0.68 6.92
CA GLN A 112 -13.08 -0.60 7.63
C GLN A 112 -14.04 -1.57 6.94
N LEU A 113 -15.08 -1.06 6.26
CA LEU A 113 -16.16 -1.85 5.69
C LEU A 113 -16.00 -2.10 4.18
N LEU A 114 -15.11 -1.36 3.49
CA LEU A 114 -14.88 -1.54 2.06
C LEU A 114 -14.32 -2.96 1.79
N PRO A 115 -14.94 -3.77 0.92
CA PRO A 115 -14.49 -5.15 0.66
C PRO A 115 -13.00 -5.24 0.32
N ALA A 116 -12.49 -4.33 -0.51
CA ALA A 116 -11.07 -4.33 -0.90
C ALA A 116 -10.13 -4.18 0.31
N THR A 117 -10.37 -3.20 1.21
CA THR A 117 -9.53 -2.98 2.39
C THR A 117 -9.70 -4.07 3.43
N PHE A 118 -10.91 -4.65 3.52
CA PHE A 118 -11.17 -5.79 4.37
C PHE A 118 -10.37 -7.01 3.89
N THR A 119 -10.46 -7.37 2.60
CA THR A 119 -9.73 -8.49 2.01
C THR A 119 -8.23 -8.32 2.15
N MET A 120 -7.67 -7.13 1.84
CA MET A 120 -6.24 -6.84 2.01
C MET A 120 -5.77 -6.89 3.48
N SER A 121 -6.71 -6.87 4.44
CA SER A 121 -6.38 -7.07 5.86
C SER A 121 -6.25 -8.53 6.23
N ILE A 122 -7.05 -9.42 5.62
CA ILE A 122 -7.15 -10.84 5.97
C ILE A 122 -6.39 -11.77 5.03
N VAL A 123 -5.97 -11.26 3.88
CA VAL A 123 -5.12 -11.94 2.88
C VAL A 123 -3.91 -11.06 2.61
N SER A 124 -2.73 -11.64 2.60
CA SER A 124 -1.48 -10.89 2.46
C SER A 124 -0.81 -11.19 1.12
N THR A 125 -1.05 -10.30 0.16
CA THR A 125 -0.40 -10.31 -1.15
C THR A 125 0.49 -9.08 -1.31
N ILE A 126 1.19 -8.95 -2.42
CA ILE A 126 1.99 -7.75 -2.76
C ILE A 126 1.16 -6.47 -2.82
N ASP A 127 -0.15 -6.58 -3.03
CA ASP A 127 -1.07 -5.43 -3.00
C ASP A 127 -1.22 -4.87 -1.60
N THR A 128 -1.14 -5.70 -0.56
CA THR A 128 -1.29 -5.28 0.84
C THR A 128 -0.25 -4.23 1.25
N PRO A 129 1.07 -4.45 1.15
CA PRO A 129 2.05 -3.42 1.50
C PRO A 129 2.03 -2.26 0.50
N MET A 130 1.78 -2.49 -0.79
CA MET A 130 1.60 -1.40 -1.75
C MET A 130 0.48 -0.46 -1.32
N PHE A 131 -0.66 -1.00 -0.90
CA PHE A 131 -1.81 -0.21 -0.46
C PHE A 131 -1.53 0.52 0.85
N ILE A 132 -0.90 -0.14 1.83
CA ILE A 132 -0.52 0.46 3.12
C ILE A 132 0.40 1.67 2.88
N PHE A 133 1.53 1.45 2.23
CA PHE A 133 2.54 2.49 2.02
C PHE A 133 2.11 3.51 0.96
N GLY A 134 1.36 3.10 -0.06
CA GLY A 134 0.75 4.00 -1.02
C GLY A 134 -0.22 4.98 -0.35
N THR A 135 -1.06 4.51 0.59
CA THR A 135 -1.95 5.40 1.34
C THR A 135 -1.15 6.37 2.22
N PHE A 136 -0.13 5.89 2.94
CA PHE A 136 0.75 6.79 3.70
C PHE A 136 1.44 7.80 2.79
N ALA A 137 1.93 7.39 1.61
CA ALA A 137 2.52 8.31 0.64
C ALA A 137 1.53 9.42 0.28
N LEU A 138 0.30 9.08 -0.11
CA LEU A 138 -0.74 10.07 -0.45
C LEU A 138 -1.04 11.03 0.72
N LEU A 139 -1.19 10.52 1.95
CA LEU A 139 -1.44 11.35 3.13
C LEU A 139 -0.29 12.33 3.40
N PHE A 140 0.96 11.87 3.28
CA PHE A 140 2.13 12.72 3.51
C PHE A 140 2.39 13.70 2.36
N TYR A 141 2.17 13.31 1.11
CA TYR A 141 2.19 14.26 0.00
C TYR A 141 1.10 15.33 0.14
N ALA A 142 -0.12 14.95 0.54
CA ALA A 142 -1.17 15.91 0.85
C ALA A 142 -0.74 16.89 1.94
N LYS A 143 -0.10 16.42 3.02
CA LYS A 143 0.48 17.31 4.04
C LYS A 143 1.61 18.19 3.48
N GLY A 144 2.42 17.68 2.57
CA GLY A 144 3.44 18.46 1.88
C GLY A 144 2.86 19.62 1.08
N PHE A 145 1.77 19.38 0.37
CA PHE A 145 1.07 20.42 -0.40
C PHE A 145 0.35 21.46 0.48
N PHE A 146 -0.12 21.07 1.64
CA PHE A 146 -0.99 21.94 2.45
C PHE A 146 -0.36 22.47 3.73
N GLU A 147 0.72 21.86 4.22
CA GLU A 147 1.29 22.18 5.52
C GLU A 147 2.78 22.56 5.41
N LYS A 148 3.68 21.59 5.33
CA LYS A 148 5.13 21.79 5.38
C LYS A 148 5.89 20.89 4.40
N ASN A 149 6.88 21.44 3.74
CA ASN A 149 7.68 20.76 2.71
C ASN A 149 8.38 19.47 3.17
N TYR A 150 8.74 19.33 4.45
CA TYR A 150 9.42 18.11 4.90
C TYR A 150 8.54 16.85 4.76
N PHE A 151 7.21 17.00 4.73
CA PHE A 151 6.30 15.88 4.50
C PHE A 151 6.45 15.26 3.11
N PHE A 152 6.96 16.00 2.11
CA PHE A 152 7.28 15.42 0.81
C PHE A 152 8.32 14.30 0.92
N TYR A 153 9.34 14.46 1.76
CA TYR A 153 10.36 13.42 1.95
C TYR A 153 9.79 12.15 2.56
N VAL A 154 8.91 12.30 3.55
CA VAL A 154 8.20 11.17 4.16
C VAL A 154 7.27 10.51 3.14
N GLY A 155 6.57 11.30 2.31
CA GLY A 155 5.77 10.82 1.20
C GLY A 155 6.60 10.03 0.18
N GLY A 156 7.78 10.56 -0.20
CA GLY A 156 8.72 9.89 -1.10
C GLY A 156 9.26 8.56 -0.55
N LEU A 157 9.56 8.52 0.75
CA LEU A 157 9.92 7.27 1.45
C LEU A 157 8.84 6.21 1.25
N PHE A 158 7.60 6.54 1.60
CA PHE A 158 6.50 5.58 1.50
C PHE A 158 6.15 5.22 0.05
N LEU A 159 6.26 6.14 -0.90
CA LEU A 159 6.07 5.86 -2.31
C LEU A 159 7.12 4.87 -2.84
N GLY A 160 8.39 5.04 -2.47
CA GLY A 160 9.46 4.12 -2.83
C GLY A 160 9.25 2.72 -2.26
N ILE A 161 8.83 2.62 -0.99
CA ILE A 161 8.50 1.33 -0.36
C ILE A 161 7.28 0.67 -1.05
N ALA A 162 6.25 1.45 -1.39
CA ALA A 162 5.10 0.94 -2.13
C ALA A 162 5.52 0.39 -3.51
N ALA A 163 6.43 1.08 -4.22
CA ALA A 163 6.98 0.64 -5.49
C ALA A 163 7.80 -0.65 -5.36
N LEU A 164 8.59 -0.81 -4.29
CA LEU A 164 9.31 -2.06 -3.99
C LEU A 164 8.38 -3.25 -3.76
N SER A 165 7.12 -3.00 -3.36
CA SER A 165 6.13 -4.05 -3.24
C SER A 165 5.51 -4.40 -4.60
N LYS A 166 5.01 -3.39 -5.31
CA LYS A 166 4.35 -3.56 -6.61
C LYS A 166 4.63 -2.35 -7.49
N VAL A 167 5.13 -2.60 -8.70
CA VAL A 167 5.48 -1.53 -9.66
C VAL A 167 4.30 -0.61 -9.99
N SER A 168 3.06 -1.11 -9.88
CA SER A 168 1.86 -0.31 -10.11
C SER A 168 1.72 0.90 -9.15
N ALA A 169 2.48 0.96 -8.05
CA ALA A 169 2.58 2.16 -7.22
C ALA A 169 3.07 3.40 -7.98
N ILE A 170 3.71 3.23 -9.15
CA ILE A 170 4.09 4.34 -10.04
C ILE A 170 2.87 5.20 -10.45
N TRP A 171 1.69 4.59 -10.54
CA TRP A 171 0.45 5.31 -10.85
C TRP A 171 0.07 6.35 -9.78
N LEU A 172 0.47 6.13 -8.51
CA LEU A 172 0.31 7.13 -7.46
C LEU A 172 1.19 8.36 -7.72
N GLY A 173 2.45 8.14 -8.14
CA GLY A 173 3.35 9.21 -8.55
C GLY A 173 2.82 9.97 -9.78
N ILE A 174 2.35 9.26 -10.79
CA ILE A 174 1.72 9.86 -11.98
C ILE A 174 0.47 10.66 -11.60
N GLY A 175 -0.39 10.12 -10.72
CA GLY A 175 -1.55 10.83 -10.21
C GLY A 175 -1.19 12.13 -9.48
N MET A 176 -0.11 12.12 -8.69
CA MET A 176 0.40 13.34 -8.05
C MET A 176 0.94 14.36 -9.06
N LEU A 177 1.67 13.91 -10.09
CA LEU A 177 2.12 14.80 -11.19
C LEU A 177 0.93 15.41 -11.92
N PHE A 178 -0.10 14.61 -12.20
CA PHE A 178 -1.33 15.11 -12.81
C PHE A 178 -2.02 16.15 -11.92
N TYR A 179 -2.11 15.91 -10.61
CA TYR A 179 -2.62 16.90 -9.65
C TYR A 179 -1.85 18.22 -9.72
N ILE A 180 -0.52 18.18 -9.82
CA ILE A 180 0.31 19.39 -9.94
C ILE A 180 -0.07 20.17 -11.21
N ILE A 181 -0.21 19.47 -12.35
CA ILE A 181 -0.49 20.07 -13.66
C ILE A 181 -1.84 20.81 -13.66
N ILE A 182 -2.88 20.18 -13.07
CA ILE A 182 -4.23 20.78 -13.06
C ILE A 182 -4.44 21.78 -11.92
N SER A 183 -3.53 21.86 -10.96
CA SER A 183 -3.65 22.76 -9.81
C SER A 183 -3.54 24.23 -10.23
N VAL A 184 -4.34 25.08 -9.59
CA VAL A 184 -4.22 26.54 -9.70
C VAL A 184 -2.83 27.01 -9.24
N ARG A 185 -2.22 26.30 -8.26
CA ARG A 185 -0.87 26.59 -7.73
C ARG A 185 0.25 25.85 -8.47
N ARG A 186 0.02 25.42 -9.71
CA ARG A 186 0.98 24.60 -10.48
C ARG A 186 2.39 25.19 -10.53
N LEU A 187 2.54 26.49 -10.81
CA LEU A 187 3.86 27.14 -10.90
C LEU A 187 4.63 27.12 -9.59
N GLU A 188 3.94 27.24 -8.46
CA GLU A 188 4.53 27.16 -7.14
C GLU A 188 5.01 25.71 -6.85
N TYR A 189 4.20 24.72 -7.18
CA TYR A 189 4.56 23.33 -7.01
C TYR A 189 5.70 22.90 -7.94
N PHE A 190 5.72 23.33 -9.20
CA PHE A 190 6.83 23.08 -10.12
C PHE A 190 8.16 23.66 -9.64
N LYS A 191 8.14 24.81 -8.97
CA LYS A 191 9.33 25.45 -8.40
C LYS A 191 9.75 24.85 -7.05
N ASN A 192 8.93 23.99 -6.43
CA ASN A 192 9.24 23.42 -5.14
C ASN A 192 10.22 22.25 -5.26
N PHE A 193 11.52 22.53 -5.01
CA PHE A 193 12.56 21.51 -5.13
C PHE A 193 12.39 20.35 -4.14
N HIS A 194 11.78 20.55 -2.96
CA HIS A 194 11.51 19.48 -1.99
C HIS A 194 10.63 18.39 -2.58
N LEU A 195 9.64 18.77 -3.40
CA LEU A 195 8.78 17.84 -4.10
C LEU A 195 9.58 16.96 -5.08
N TRP A 196 10.43 17.55 -5.89
CA TRP A 196 11.24 16.84 -6.88
C TRP A 196 12.28 15.92 -6.22
N ILE A 197 12.95 16.40 -5.17
CA ILE A 197 13.87 15.57 -4.37
C ILE A 197 13.12 14.37 -3.78
N SER A 198 11.87 14.52 -3.38
CA SER A 198 11.09 13.39 -2.84
C SER A 198 10.81 12.31 -3.89
N PHE A 199 10.60 12.65 -5.15
CA PHE A 199 10.50 11.67 -6.25
C PHE A 199 11.84 10.99 -6.53
N ILE A 200 12.95 11.74 -6.53
CA ILE A 200 14.29 11.16 -6.66
C ILE A 200 14.55 10.20 -5.49
N PHE A 201 14.20 10.58 -4.27
CA PHE A 201 14.34 9.72 -3.08
C PHE A 201 13.51 8.44 -3.21
N SER A 202 12.27 8.54 -3.70
CA SER A 202 11.45 7.38 -4.01
C SER A 202 12.10 6.45 -5.04
N ALA A 203 12.67 7.01 -6.11
CA ALA A 203 13.39 6.26 -7.13
C ALA A 203 14.66 5.58 -6.58
N LEU A 204 15.39 6.25 -5.67
CA LEU A 204 16.54 5.67 -4.99
C LEU A 204 16.14 4.47 -4.11
N ILE A 205 15.02 4.53 -3.40
CA ILE A 205 14.51 3.40 -2.62
C ILE A 205 14.14 2.23 -3.51
N TYR A 206 13.59 2.50 -4.71
CA TYR A 206 13.22 1.48 -5.69
C TYR A 206 14.42 0.91 -6.47
N SER A 207 15.56 1.61 -6.49
CA SER A 207 16.74 1.26 -7.30
C SER A 207 17.32 -0.13 -7.05
N PRO A 208 17.30 -0.73 -5.82
CA PRO A 208 17.80 -2.09 -5.63
C PRO A 208 17.09 -3.12 -6.50
N PHE A 209 15.77 -2.97 -6.70
CA PHE A 209 15.01 -3.84 -7.60
C PHE A 209 15.39 -3.62 -9.07
N LEU A 210 15.64 -2.39 -9.49
CA LEU A 210 16.10 -2.10 -10.86
C LEU A 210 17.49 -2.68 -11.13
N ILE A 211 18.41 -2.54 -10.16
CA ILE A 211 19.76 -3.10 -10.25
C ILE A 211 19.70 -4.63 -10.32
N TRP A 212 18.87 -5.24 -9.48
CA TRP A 212 18.65 -6.70 -9.51
C TRP A 212 18.14 -7.16 -10.88
N ASN A 213 17.14 -6.48 -11.44
CA ASN A 213 16.62 -6.80 -12.78
C ASN A 213 17.71 -6.70 -13.85
N TYR A 214 18.51 -5.65 -13.82
CA TYR A 214 19.61 -5.48 -14.77
C TYR A 214 20.63 -6.61 -14.67
N SER A 215 20.99 -7.04 -13.46
CA SER A 215 21.98 -8.09 -13.23
C SER A 215 21.46 -9.51 -13.53
N HIS A 216 20.16 -9.69 -13.76
CA HIS A 216 19.50 -10.97 -14.05
C HIS A 216 18.80 -11.00 -15.43
N ASP A 217 19.26 -10.21 -16.40
CA ASP A 217 18.69 -10.15 -17.76
C ASP A 217 17.20 -9.73 -17.81
N PHE A 218 16.80 -8.82 -16.95
CA PHE A 218 15.48 -8.20 -16.91
C PHE A 218 14.29 -9.16 -16.78
N PRO A 219 14.29 -10.13 -15.85
CA PRO A 219 13.25 -11.16 -15.78
C PRO A 219 11.85 -10.57 -15.55
N PHE A 220 11.71 -9.48 -14.78
CA PHE A 220 10.43 -8.81 -14.58
C PHE A 220 9.84 -8.29 -15.90
N PHE A 221 10.66 -7.63 -16.73
CA PHE A 221 10.20 -7.08 -18.01
C PHE A 221 9.89 -8.19 -19.02
N VAL A 222 10.67 -9.27 -19.05
CA VAL A 222 10.40 -10.45 -19.87
C VAL A 222 9.07 -11.10 -19.47
N THR A 223 8.82 -11.28 -18.19
CA THR A 223 7.55 -11.83 -17.69
C THR A 223 6.38 -10.90 -18.03
N ALA A 224 6.52 -9.59 -17.82
CA ALA A 224 5.49 -8.61 -18.15
C ALA A 224 5.15 -8.61 -19.66
N THR A 225 6.15 -8.66 -20.55
CA THR A 225 5.91 -8.71 -22.00
C THR A 225 5.26 -10.02 -22.42
N ASN A 226 5.63 -11.15 -21.83
CA ASN A 226 5.01 -12.45 -22.08
C ASN A 226 3.53 -12.48 -21.64
N LEU A 227 3.19 -11.83 -20.52
CA LEU A 227 1.80 -11.68 -20.08
C LEU A 227 0.99 -10.82 -21.03
N LEU A 228 1.54 -9.70 -21.49
CA LEU A 228 0.89 -8.79 -22.44
C LEU A 228 0.72 -9.41 -23.84
N SER A 229 1.61 -10.31 -24.24
CA SER A 229 1.55 -11.00 -25.55
C SER A 229 0.54 -12.16 -25.57
N ARG A 230 0.04 -12.61 -24.42
CA ARG A 230 -1.04 -13.59 -24.36
C ARG A 230 -2.27 -13.00 -25.04
N LYS A 231 -2.70 -13.66 -26.16
CA LYS A 231 -3.94 -13.25 -26.85
C LYS A 231 -5.11 -13.39 -25.88
N SER A 232 -5.65 -12.25 -25.45
CA SER A 232 -6.93 -12.25 -24.74
C SER A 232 -8.01 -12.65 -25.75
N SER A 233 -8.71 -13.74 -25.53
CA SER A 233 -9.91 -14.05 -26.29
C SER A 233 -11.05 -13.13 -25.84
N VAL A 234 -12.02 -12.86 -26.72
CA VAL A 234 -13.27 -12.14 -26.38
C VAL A 234 -13.95 -12.83 -25.19
N GLU A 235 -13.87 -14.14 -25.14
CA GLU A 235 -14.38 -14.96 -24.04
C GLU A 235 -13.69 -14.64 -22.69
N SER A 236 -12.35 -14.52 -22.67
CA SER A 236 -11.60 -14.12 -21.48
C SER A 236 -11.98 -12.71 -21.01
N PHE A 237 -12.24 -11.79 -21.94
CA PHE A 237 -12.69 -10.44 -21.63
C PHE A 237 -14.10 -10.45 -21.00
N ILE A 238 -15.04 -11.20 -21.59
CA ILE A 238 -16.39 -11.34 -21.06
C ILE A 238 -16.36 -11.99 -19.67
N MET A 239 -15.60 -13.07 -19.49
CA MET A 239 -15.46 -13.79 -18.22
C MET A 239 -14.86 -12.90 -17.14
N PHE A 240 -13.87 -12.05 -17.49
CA PHE A 240 -13.33 -11.05 -16.55
C PHE A 240 -14.43 -10.13 -16.02
N TRP A 241 -15.29 -9.57 -16.89
CA TRP A 241 -16.35 -8.67 -16.45
C TRP A 241 -17.45 -9.40 -15.65
N ILE A 242 -17.78 -10.62 -16.03
CA ILE A 242 -18.75 -11.44 -15.28
C ILE A 242 -18.21 -11.70 -13.86
N SER A 243 -16.92 -12.03 -13.71
CA SER A 243 -16.30 -12.29 -12.40
C SER A 243 -16.22 -11.06 -11.48
N GLN A 244 -16.40 -9.84 -12.01
CA GLN A 244 -16.46 -8.62 -11.19
C GLN A 244 -17.87 -8.35 -10.64
N ILE A 245 -18.91 -9.02 -11.19
CA ILE A 245 -20.31 -8.80 -10.81
C ILE A 245 -20.82 -9.89 -9.85
N LEU A 246 -20.19 -11.08 -9.89
CA LEU A 246 -20.47 -12.21 -9.00
C LEU A 246 -19.55 -12.20 -7.78
#